data_d0c8219ec5b77bc0acb43654f57bcbfc
#
_entry.id   d0c8219ec5b77bc0acb43654f57bcbfc
#
_cell.length_a   1.000
_cell.length_b   1.000
_cell.length_c   1.000
_cell.angle_alpha   90.00
_cell.angle_beta   90.00
_cell.angle_gamma   90.00
#
_symmetry.space_group_name_H-M   'P 1'
#
loop_
_entity.id
_entity.type
_entity.pdbx_description
1 polymer ?
#
loop_
_entity_poly.entity_id
_entity_poly.type
_entity_poly.pdbx_seq_one_letter_code
_entity_poly.pdbx_strand_id
1 'polypeptide(L)'
;MRLGITGEITLMAETGNVTIFIKTFDGFDVYVNGKMVYFPSSKAKEMLAIMVEKRGSSVSLSQMTYLLYENIKESTAKNNLRVVFYRLRMSLMEYGIEQILIKKRGSYAVDTEQFVCDFY
;
A
#
# COMPACT_ATOMS: atom_id res chain seq x y z
N MET A 1 0.40 12.84 19.54
CA MET A 1 0.89 11.94 18.51
C MET A 1 0.60 12.43 17.10
N ARG A 2 -0.63 12.77 16.80
CA ARG A 2 -0.98 13.27 15.47
C ARG A 2 -0.21 14.50 15.07
N LEU A 3 -0.06 15.46 16.01
CA LEU A 3 0.69 16.68 15.75
C LEU A 3 2.15 16.40 15.44
N GLY A 4 2.74 15.42 16.16
CA GLY A 4 4.13 15.03 15.92
C GLY A 4 4.31 14.48 14.51
N ILE A 5 3.42 13.59 14.08
CA ILE A 5 3.47 13.02 12.75
C ILE A 5 3.30 14.11 11.69
N THR A 6 2.35 15.01 11.88
CA THR A 6 2.12 16.11 10.95
C THR A 6 3.34 17.01 10.86
N GLY A 7 3.95 17.32 12.00
CA GLY A 7 5.17 18.14 12.05
C GLY A 7 6.33 17.48 11.32
N GLU A 8 6.51 16.17 11.54
CA GLU A 8 7.55 15.42 10.87
C GLU A 8 7.34 15.39 9.35
N ILE A 9 6.10 15.19 8.91
CA ILE A 9 5.77 15.18 7.49
C ILE A 9 6.11 16.53 6.86
N THR A 10 5.72 17.61 7.50
CA THR A 10 5.98 18.95 7.00
C THR A 10 7.49 19.21 6.90
N LEU A 11 8.23 18.83 7.94
CA LEU A 11 9.68 19.04 7.98
C LEU A 11 10.39 18.23 6.88
N MET A 12 10.00 16.98 6.70
CA MET A 12 10.61 16.13 5.67
C MET A 12 10.30 16.65 4.26
N ALA A 13 9.11 17.16 4.04
CA ALA A 13 8.76 17.79 2.76
C ALA A 13 9.65 18.99 2.47
N GLU A 14 9.95 19.77 3.50
CA GLU A 14 10.83 20.94 3.37
C GLU A 14 12.26 20.54 3.02
N THR A 15 12.70 19.36 3.42
CA THR A 15 14.03 18.85 3.08
C THR A 15 14.08 18.21 1.70
N GLY A 16 12.95 18.19 0.97
CA GLY A 16 12.85 17.59 -0.36
C GLY A 16 12.61 16.09 -0.36
N ASN A 17 12.50 15.46 0.80
CA ASN A 17 12.19 14.04 0.90
C ASN A 17 10.70 13.80 0.70
N VAL A 18 10.38 12.67 0.06
CA VAL A 18 8.98 12.25 -0.07
C VAL A 18 8.56 11.65 1.27
N THR A 19 7.45 12.14 1.81
CA THR A 19 6.90 11.66 3.05
C THR A 19 5.57 10.96 2.79
N ILE A 20 5.48 9.72 3.24
CA ILE A 20 4.31 8.89 3.03
C ILE A 20 3.68 8.56 4.38
N PHE A 21 2.41 8.89 4.54
CA PHE A 21 1.66 8.56 5.73
C PHE A 21 0.48 7.67 5.35
N ILE A 22 0.32 6.54 6.03
CA ILE A 22 -0.78 5.62 5.80
C ILE A 22 -1.68 5.61 7.02
N LYS A 23 -2.93 6.01 6.80
CA LYS A 23 -3.97 6.05 7.81
C LYS A 23 -4.80 4.78 7.70
N THR A 24 -4.98 4.08 8.82
CA THR A 24 -5.76 2.82 8.85
C THR A 24 -7.00 2.92 9.71
N PHE A 25 -7.07 3.88 10.64
CA PHE A 25 -8.25 4.10 11.47
C PHE A 25 -9.27 4.93 10.71
N ASP A 26 -10.55 4.54 10.81
CA ASP A 26 -11.66 5.19 10.11
C ASP A 26 -11.49 5.20 8.60
N GLY A 27 -11.10 4.06 8.05
CA GLY A 27 -10.86 3.90 6.63
C GLY A 27 -9.39 3.92 6.29
N PHE A 28 -9.07 3.31 5.17
CA PHE A 28 -7.69 3.18 4.72
C PHE A 28 -7.38 4.26 3.69
N ASP A 29 -6.40 5.10 3.96
CA ASP A 29 -5.95 6.14 3.04
C ASP A 29 -4.45 6.31 3.07
N VAL A 30 -3.89 6.70 1.92
CA VAL A 30 -2.47 6.96 1.77
C VAL A 30 -2.28 8.44 1.43
N TYR A 31 -1.33 9.07 2.09
CA TYR A 31 -1.01 10.48 1.87
C TYR A 31 0.45 10.61 1.47
N VAL A 32 0.70 11.39 0.42
CA VAL A 32 2.05 11.69 -0.04
C VAL A 32 2.25 13.20 0.12
N ASN A 33 3.18 13.58 0.99
CA ASN A 33 3.43 14.97 1.33
C ASN A 33 2.14 15.71 1.72
N GLY A 34 1.28 15.01 2.48
CA GLY A 34 0.02 15.55 2.96
C GLY A 34 -1.14 15.48 1.98
N LYS A 35 -0.92 14.99 0.76
CA LYS A 35 -1.95 14.90 -0.27
C LYS A 35 -2.44 13.46 -0.40
N MET A 36 -3.74 13.27 -0.38
CA MET A 36 -4.36 11.95 -0.46
C MET A 36 -4.14 11.33 -1.85
N VAL A 37 -3.73 10.07 -1.86
CA VAL A 37 -3.58 9.29 -3.08
C VAL A 37 -4.94 8.81 -3.54
N TYR A 38 -5.24 8.99 -4.82
CA TYR A 38 -6.45 8.46 -5.42
C TYR A 38 -6.18 7.08 -6.04
N PHE A 39 -7.03 6.12 -5.70
CA PHE A 39 -6.96 4.77 -6.25
C PHE A 39 -8.17 4.50 -7.14
N PRO A 40 -7.99 4.47 -8.46
CA PRO A 40 -9.12 4.13 -9.36
C PRO A 40 -9.66 2.72 -9.13
N SER A 41 -8.80 1.81 -8.69
CA SER A 41 -9.18 0.42 -8.42
C SER A 41 -9.35 0.20 -6.93
N SER A 42 -10.58 -0.11 -6.49
CA SER A 42 -10.83 -0.44 -5.08
C SER A 42 -10.12 -1.72 -4.66
N LYS A 43 -9.99 -2.68 -5.57
CA LYS A 43 -9.24 -3.92 -5.29
C LYS A 43 -7.76 -3.65 -5.10
N ALA A 44 -7.18 -2.72 -5.86
CA ALA A 44 -5.79 -2.33 -5.68
C ALA A 44 -5.58 -1.70 -4.32
N LYS A 45 -6.48 -0.82 -3.90
CA LYS A 45 -6.42 -0.20 -2.58
C LYS A 45 -6.55 -1.25 -1.47
N GLU A 46 -7.46 -2.19 -1.65
CA GLU A 46 -7.66 -3.30 -0.70
C GLU A 46 -6.40 -4.17 -0.60
N MET A 47 -5.76 -4.45 -1.71
CA MET A 47 -4.52 -5.24 -1.73
C MET A 47 -3.43 -4.54 -0.93
N LEU A 48 -3.28 -3.24 -1.10
CA LEU A 48 -2.30 -2.47 -0.33
C LEU A 48 -2.64 -2.51 1.16
N ALA A 49 -3.92 -2.36 1.52
CA ALA A 49 -4.34 -2.41 2.91
C ALA A 49 -3.97 -3.75 3.57
N ILE A 50 -4.14 -4.85 2.85
CA ILE A 50 -3.78 -6.17 3.35
C ILE A 50 -2.27 -6.23 3.63
N MET A 51 -1.45 -5.73 2.71
CA MET A 51 0.00 -5.74 2.89
C MET A 51 0.46 -4.85 4.04
N VAL A 52 -0.18 -3.69 4.19
CA VAL A 52 0.14 -2.77 5.29
C VAL A 52 -0.18 -3.42 6.64
N GLU A 53 -1.29 -4.14 6.72
CA GLU A 53 -1.68 -4.86 7.94
C GLU A 53 -0.64 -5.89 8.35
N LYS A 54 0.08 -6.46 7.40
CA LYS A 54 1.12 -7.47 7.68
C LYS A 54 2.44 -6.87 8.17
N ARG A 55 2.54 -5.56 8.24
CA ARG A 55 3.68 -4.83 8.82
C ARG A 55 5.04 -5.21 8.25
N GLY A 56 5.09 -5.41 6.95
CA GLY A 56 6.34 -5.76 6.27
C GLY A 56 6.55 -7.26 6.08
N SER A 57 5.75 -8.09 6.72
CA SER A 57 5.79 -9.52 6.48
C SER A 57 5.23 -9.85 5.09
N SER A 58 5.78 -10.86 4.45
CA SER A 58 5.35 -11.27 3.13
C SER A 58 3.98 -11.94 3.16
N VAL A 59 3.19 -11.65 2.12
CA VAL A 59 1.93 -12.34 1.87
C VAL A 59 2.13 -13.19 0.63
N SER A 60 1.88 -14.49 0.72
CA SER A 60 2.04 -15.37 -0.43
C SER A 60 0.98 -15.10 -1.49
N LEU A 61 1.28 -15.50 -2.72
CA LEU A 61 0.32 -15.39 -3.82
C LEU A 61 -1.00 -16.08 -3.47
N SER A 62 -0.94 -17.29 -2.94
CA SER A 62 -2.13 -18.05 -2.55
C SER A 62 -2.92 -17.35 -1.45
N GLN A 63 -2.23 -16.81 -0.45
CA GLN A 63 -2.86 -16.10 0.64
C GLN A 63 -3.53 -14.82 0.16
N MET A 64 -2.85 -14.08 -0.72
CA MET A 64 -3.41 -12.85 -1.27
C MET A 64 -4.64 -13.13 -2.14
N THR A 65 -4.61 -14.18 -2.97
CA THR A 65 -5.76 -14.54 -3.79
C THR A 65 -6.95 -14.95 -2.92
N TYR A 66 -6.69 -15.68 -1.85
CA TYR A 66 -7.75 -16.09 -0.90
C TYR A 66 -8.40 -14.84 -0.27
N LEU A 67 -7.59 -13.90 0.18
CA LEU A 67 -8.09 -12.71 0.87
C LEU A 67 -8.87 -11.77 -0.06
N LEU A 68 -8.44 -11.65 -1.32
CA LEU A 68 -9.07 -10.72 -2.27
C LEU A 68 -10.20 -11.36 -3.09
N TYR A 69 -10.14 -12.66 -3.33
CA TYR A 69 -11.04 -13.34 -4.26
C TYR A 69 -11.57 -14.64 -3.65
N GLU A 70 -12.31 -14.50 -2.57
CA GLU A 70 -12.77 -15.62 -1.75
C GLU A 70 -13.56 -16.69 -2.50
N ASN A 71 -14.42 -16.29 -3.43
CA ASN A 71 -15.34 -17.20 -4.12
C ASN A 71 -15.04 -17.37 -5.61
N ILE A 72 -13.80 -17.11 -6.01
CA ILE A 72 -13.40 -17.21 -7.41
C ILE A 72 -12.42 -18.35 -7.60
N LYS A 73 -12.53 -19.04 -8.73
CA LYS A 73 -11.62 -20.12 -9.08
C LYS A 73 -10.15 -19.63 -9.00
N GLU A 74 -9.28 -20.44 -8.41
CA GLU A 74 -7.90 -20.05 -8.12
C GLU A 74 -7.13 -19.52 -9.35
N SER A 75 -7.24 -20.20 -10.48
CA SER A 75 -6.51 -19.75 -11.68
C SER A 75 -6.98 -18.39 -12.16
N THR A 76 -8.28 -18.13 -12.09
CA THR A 76 -8.85 -16.83 -12.45
C THR A 76 -8.42 -15.76 -11.44
N ALA A 77 -8.46 -16.11 -10.15
CA ALA A 77 -8.05 -15.19 -9.10
C ALA A 77 -6.58 -14.79 -9.24
N LYS A 78 -5.70 -15.73 -9.57
CA LYS A 78 -4.27 -15.43 -9.79
C LYS A 78 -4.05 -14.47 -10.95
N ASN A 79 -4.79 -14.66 -12.05
CA ASN A 79 -4.69 -13.76 -13.20
C ASN A 79 -5.20 -12.37 -12.85
N ASN A 80 -6.32 -12.30 -12.12
CA ASN A 80 -6.88 -11.02 -11.67
C ASN A 80 -5.92 -10.32 -10.72
N LEU A 81 -5.25 -11.06 -9.85
CA LEU A 81 -4.31 -10.50 -8.90
C LEU A 81 -3.15 -9.80 -9.60
N ARG A 82 -2.63 -10.36 -10.68
CA ARG A 82 -1.57 -9.73 -11.45
C ARG A 82 -2.00 -8.38 -12.01
N VAL A 83 -3.24 -8.32 -12.51
CA VAL A 83 -3.80 -7.07 -13.02
C VAL A 83 -3.98 -6.06 -11.89
N VAL A 84 -4.49 -6.50 -10.74
CA VAL A 84 -4.69 -5.64 -9.58
C VAL A 84 -3.37 -5.09 -9.08
N PHE A 85 -2.34 -5.93 -8.99
CA PHE A 85 -1.02 -5.50 -8.55
C PHE A 85 -0.44 -4.46 -9.51
N TYR A 86 -0.60 -4.68 -10.82
CA TYR A 86 -0.15 -3.72 -11.82
C TYR A 86 -0.84 -2.36 -11.62
N ARG A 87 -2.16 -2.38 -11.42
CA ARG A 87 -2.93 -1.16 -11.19
C ARG A 87 -2.51 -0.44 -9.92
N LEU A 88 -2.23 -1.21 -8.85
CA LEU A 88 -1.73 -0.66 -7.61
C LEU A 88 -0.39 0.04 -7.85
N ARG A 89 0.53 -0.64 -8.51
CA ARG A 89 1.84 -0.08 -8.80
C ARG A 89 1.74 1.20 -9.62
N MET A 90 0.89 1.20 -10.65
CA MET A 90 0.71 2.37 -11.49
C MET A 90 0.12 3.55 -10.72
N SER A 91 -0.84 3.27 -9.82
CA SER A 91 -1.42 4.33 -8.99
C SER A 91 -0.35 4.97 -8.10
N LEU A 92 0.52 4.16 -7.51
CA LEU A 92 1.59 4.67 -6.65
C LEU A 92 2.68 5.38 -7.47
N MET A 93 2.94 4.92 -8.69
CA MET A 93 3.93 5.56 -9.56
C MET A 93 3.55 6.99 -9.92
N GLU A 94 2.27 7.29 -10.04
CA GLU A 94 1.81 8.66 -10.30
C GLU A 94 2.23 9.62 -9.20
N TYR A 95 2.44 9.11 -7.99
CA TYR A 95 2.87 9.91 -6.85
C TYR A 95 4.35 9.70 -6.52
N GLY A 96 5.05 8.90 -7.31
CA GLY A 96 6.47 8.65 -7.12
C GLY A 96 6.79 7.79 -5.91
N ILE A 97 5.87 6.94 -5.47
CA ILE A 97 6.03 6.15 -4.24
C ILE A 97 5.91 4.63 -4.44
N GLU A 98 6.07 4.17 -5.67
CA GLU A 98 5.96 2.73 -5.95
C GLU A 98 7.01 1.89 -5.23
N GLN A 99 8.08 2.51 -4.74
CA GLN A 99 9.13 1.81 -4.00
C GLN A 99 8.67 1.23 -2.66
N ILE A 100 7.48 1.60 -2.18
CA ILE A 100 6.95 0.97 -0.97
C ILE A 100 6.53 -0.47 -1.22
N LEU A 101 6.34 -0.86 -2.49
CA LEU A 101 5.94 -2.22 -2.83
C LEU A 101 7.18 -3.10 -3.00
N ILE A 102 7.15 -4.26 -2.37
CA ILE A 102 8.17 -5.29 -2.52
C ILE A 102 7.52 -6.50 -3.17
N LYS A 103 7.92 -6.80 -4.41
CA LYS A 103 7.42 -7.97 -5.13
C LYS A 103 8.54 -8.96 -5.29
N LYS A 104 8.37 -10.14 -4.70
CA LYS A 104 9.29 -11.26 -4.89
C LYS A 104 8.54 -12.39 -5.57
N ARG A 105 9.27 -13.42 -5.98
CA ARG A 105 8.65 -14.58 -6.60
C ARG A 105 7.66 -15.22 -5.62
N GLY A 106 6.40 -15.19 -5.97
CA GLY A 106 5.34 -15.80 -5.16
C GLY A 106 4.95 -15.06 -3.90
N SER A 107 5.40 -13.82 -3.70
CA SER A 107 5.02 -13.08 -2.51
C SER A 107 5.00 -11.57 -2.73
N TYR A 108 4.27 -10.88 -1.85
CA TYR A 108 4.08 -9.44 -1.86
C TYR A 108 4.29 -8.90 -0.46
N ALA A 109 4.90 -7.74 -0.34
CA ALA A 109 5.07 -7.07 0.95
C ALA A 109 5.19 -5.57 0.74
N VAL A 110 5.18 -4.82 1.83
CA VAL A 110 5.48 -3.39 1.82
C VAL A 110 6.76 -3.16 2.60
N ASP A 111 7.50 -2.13 2.20
CA ASP A 111 8.69 -1.70 2.91
C ASP A 111 8.30 -0.67 3.97
N THR A 112 8.21 -1.11 5.21
CA THR A 112 7.73 -0.28 6.31
C THR A 112 8.68 0.85 6.68
N GLU A 113 9.89 0.86 6.16
CA GLU A 113 10.82 1.95 6.37
C GLU A 113 10.54 3.15 5.46
N GLN A 114 9.67 2.97 4.46
CA GLN A 114 9.37 4.00 3.47
C GLN A 114 8.18 4.88 3.87
N PHE A 115 7.45 4.53 4.92
CA PHE A 115 6.24 5.28 5.29
C PHE A 115 5.99 5.22 6.79
N VAL A 116 5.17 6.15 7.26
CA VAL A 116 4.66 6.16 8.63
C VAL A 116 3.22 5.66 8.61
N CYS A 117 2.87 4.80 9.54
CA CYS A 117 1.52 4.24 9.63
C CYS A 117 0.99 4.42 11.04
N ASP A 118 -0.26 4.89 11.15
CA ASP A 118 -0.89 5.10 12.46
C ASP A 118 -1.17 3.79 13.20
N PHE A 119 -1.17 2.67 12.49
CA PHE A 119 -1.42 1.35 13.06
C PHE A 119 -0.14 0.73 13.68
N TYR A 120 1.02 1.14 13.22
CA TYR A 120 2.32 0.55 13.60
C TYR A 120 2.81 1.02 14.96
#